data_45004fdf8b98b967ef66c665d41cb77e
#
_entry.id   45004fdf8b98b967ef66c665d41cb77e
#
_cell.length_a   1.000
_cell.length_b   1.000
_cell.length_c   1.000
_cell.angle_alpha   90.00
_cell.angle_beta   90.00
_cell.angle_gamma   90.00
#
_symmetry.space_group_name_H-M   'P 1'
#
loop_
_entity.id
_entity.type
_entity.pdbx_description
1 polymer ?
#
loop_
_entity_poly.entity_id
_entity_poly.type
_entity_poly.pdbx_seq_one_letter_code
_entity_poly.pdbx_strand_id
1 'polypeptide(L)'
;MLVVYDSLTGNVDRFTRKLDMNRTRISEGLLVKEPYILITYTIGFGEVPESVSDFLSRNASYMRGVAASGNKVWGSNYGKAAERISEAYDVPLLLKFELGGTDRDARILKEEVKALYERADTKMAEV
;
A
#
# COMPACT_ATOMS: atom_id res chain seq x y z
N MET A 1 11.56 1.34 -5.59
CA MET A 1 10.35 2.19 -5.39
C MET A 1 10.16 2.42 -3.90
N LEU A 2 9.72 3.60 -3.54
CA LEU A 2 9.48 3.97 -2.15
C LEU A 2 8.22 3.28 -1.61
N VAL A 3 8.26 2.84 -0.36
CA VAL A 3 7.09 2.38 0.40
C VAL A 3 6.66 3.52 1.33
N VAL A 4 5.41 3.95 1.20
CA VAL A 4 4.80 4.90 2.15
C VAL A 4 3.74 4.14 2.93
N TYR A 5 3.75 4.27 4.25
CA TYR A 5 2.87 3.47 5.08
C TYR A 5 2.40 4.20 6.33
N ASP A 6 1.31 3.73 6.90
CA ASP A 6 0.95 4.03 8.29
C ASP A 6 0.62 2.73 9.02
N SER A 7 0.77 2.75 10.33
CA SER A 7 0.59 1.59 11.18
C SER A 7 -0.02 2.01 12.50
N LEU A 8 -1.06 1.32 12.95
CA LEU A 8 -1.72 1.61 14.22
C LEU A 8 -1.12 0.78 15.37
N THR A 9 -1.01 -0.53 15.16
CA THR A 9 -0.59 -1.47 16.20
C THR A 9 0.81 -2.06 15.97
N GLY A 10 1.53 -1.52 14.98
CA GLY A 10 2.85 -2.02 14.59
C GLY A 10 2.84 -3.13 13.55
N ASN A 11 1.67 -3.65 13.17
CA ASN A 11 1.59 -4.73 12.18
C ASN A 11 2.13 -4.33 10.81
N VAL A 12 1.68 -3.18 10.29
CA VAL A 12 2.16 -2.69 8.99
C VAL A 12 3.64 -2.33 9.07
N ASP A 13 4.07 -1.69 10.15
CA ASP A 13 5.48 -1.36 10.35
C ASP A 13 6.37 -2.62 10.28
N ARG A 14 5.98 -3.68 10.98
CA ARG A 14 6.70 -4.96 10.92
C ARG A 14 6.73 -5.54 9.53
N PHE A 15 5.61 -5.48 8.81
CA PHE A 15 5.55 -5.98 7.44
C PHE A 15 6.49 -5.21 6.50
N THR A 16 6.52 -3.88 6.61
CA THR A 16 7.39 -3.07 5.75
C THR A 16 8.87 -3.40 5.94
N ARG A 17 9.26 -3.81 7.15
CA ARG A 17 10.65 -4.22 7.43
C ARG A 17 11.05 -5.49 6.69
N LYS A 18 10.09 -6.34 6.35
CA LYS A 18 10.34 -7.58 5.59
C LYS A 18 10.61 -7.34 4.11
N LEU A 19 10.27 -6.15 3.62
CA LEU A 19 10.36 -5.83 2.19
C LEU A 19 11.76 -5.45 1.74
N ASP A 20 12.62 -5.02 2.66
CA ASP A 20 13.97 -4.54 2.34
C ASP A 20 13.94 -3.45 1.26
N MET A 21 13.03 -2.50 1.42
CA MET A 21 12.83 -1.37 0.52
C MET A 21 12.88 -0.07 1.31
N ASN A 22 13.21 1.03 0.65
CA ASN A 22 13.11 2.35 1.26
C ASN A 22 11.67 2.58 1.70
N ARG A 23 11.48 3.05 2.93
CA ARG A 23 10.16 3.25 3.51
C ARG A 23 10.07 4.54 4.29
N THR A 24 8.91 5.16 4.22
CA THR A 24 8.61 6.39 4.95
C THR A 24 7.24 6.24 5.59
N ARG A 25 7.16 6.49 6.89
CA ARG A 25 5.89 6.50 7.59
C ARG A 25 5.17 7.83 7.35
N ILE A 26 3.85 7.77 7.17
CA ILE A 26 3.02 8.95 7.02
C ILE A 26 3.13 9.81 8.29
N SER A 27 3.37 11.10 8.09
CA SER A 27 3.39 12.12 9.15
C SER A 27 2.65 13.35 8.67
N GLU A 28 2.26 14.20 9.60
CA GLU A 28 1.56 15.43 9.26
C GLU A 28 2.41 16.29 8.32
N GLY A 29 1.81 16.73 7.22
CA GLY A 29 2.46 17.59 6.24
C GLY A 29 3.43 16.88 5.30
N LEU A 30 3.56 15.54 5.37
CA LEU A 30 4.45 14.81 4.47
C LEU A 30 4.05 15.03 3.01
N LEU A 31 5.02 15.37 2.17
CA LEU A 31 4.87 15.46 0.72
C LEU A 31 5.80 14.45 0.05
N VAL A 32 5.26 13.65 -0.86
CA VAL A 32 6.00 12.64 -1.61
C VAL A 32 5.99 13.01 -3.09
N LYS A 33 7.17 13.19 -3.65
CA LYS A 33 7.35 13.63 -5.05
C LYS A 33 8.11 12.60 -5.88
N GLU A 34 7.92 11.33 -5.56
CA GLU A 34 8.47 10.21 -6.32
C GLU A 34 7.49 9.04 -6.31
N PRO A 35 7.55 8.16 -7.32
CA PRO A 35 6.65 7.00 -7.35
C PRO A 35 6.74 6.17 -6.07
N TYR A 36 5.58 5.78 -5.53
CA TYR A 36 5.53 4.99 -4.31
C TYR A 36 4.39 3.99 -4.34
N ILE A 37 4.48 2.97 -3.49
CA ILE A 37 3.35 2.12 -3.15
C ILE A 37 2.91 2.46 -1.74
N LEU A 38 1.60 2.40 -1.52
CA LEU A 38 1.00 2.67 -0.21
C LEU A 38 0.71 1.35 0.49
N ILE A 39 1.07 1.26 1.76
CA ILE A 39 0.66 0.14 2.63
C ILE A 39 -0.08 0.71 3.82
N THR A 40 -1.33 0.29 3.99
CA THR A 40 -2.22 0.78 5.04
C THR A 40 -2.74 -0.37 5.89
N TYR A 41 -3.30 -0.03 7.03
CA TYR A 41 -4.17 -0.93 7.79
C TYR A 41 -5.64 -0.62 7.44
N THR A 42 -6.55 -1.45 7.92
CA THR A 42 -7.99 -1.29 7.73
C THR A 42 -8.64 -1.11 9.10
N ILE A 43 -9.53 -0.15 9.22
CA ILE A 43 -10.25 0.12 10.49
C ILE A 43 -11.74 -0.09 10.33
N GLY A 44 -12.43 -0.25 11.46
CA GLY A 44 -13.88 -0.36 11.50
C GLY A 44 -14.41 -1.47 10.60
N PHE A 45 -15.39 -1.14 9.77
CA PHE A 45 -16.00 -2.08 8.82
C PHE A 45 -15.37 -1.98 7.43
N GLY A 46 -14.06 -1.86 7.37
CA GLY A 46 -13.33 -1.81 6.10
C GLY A 46 -12.97 -0.40 5.68
N GLU A 47 -12.88 0.54 6.61
CA GLU A 47 -12.62 1.94 6.29
C GLU A 47 -11.13 2.23 6.14
N VAL A 48 -10.86 3.26 5.35
CA VAL A 48 -9.51 3.81 5.20
C VAL A 48 -9.21 4.68 6.43
N PRO A 49 -8.04 4.51 7.08
CA PRO A 49 -7.66 5.37 8.19
C PRO A 49 -7.64 6.85 7.79
N GLU A 50 -8.04 7.72 8.71
CA GLU A 50 -8.09 9.17 8.45
C GLU A 50 -6.72 9.73 8.05
N SER A 51 -5.65 9.28 8.72
CA SER A 51 -4.28 9.69 8.40
C SER A 51 -3.91 9.38 6.96
N VAL A 52 -4.36 8.24 6.44
CA VAL A 52 -4.10 7.81 5.07
C VAL A 52 -4.94 8.63 4.10
N SER A 53 -6.23 8.83 4.38
CA SER A 53 -7.09 9.67 3.54
C SER A 53 -6.55 11.10 3.43
N ASP A 54 -6.12 11.66 4.54
CA ASP A 54 -5.53 13.00 4.58
C ASP A 54 -4.24 13.07 3.76
N PHE A 55 -3.37 12.10 3.92
CA PHE A 55 -2.14 12.01 3.12
C PHE A 55 -2.45 11.94 1.63
N LEU A 56 -3.39 11.09 1.22
CA LEU A 56 -3.73 10.88 -0.19
C LEU A 56 -4.37 12.13 -0.82
N SER A 57 -5.03 12.96 -0.02
CA SER A 57 -5.61 14.21 -0.54
C SER A 57 -4.55 15.13 -1.14
N ARG A 58 -3.29 14.96 -0.76
CA ARG A 58 -2.16 15.79 -1.23
C ARG A 58 -1.11 15.04 -2.04
N ASN A 59 -1.11 13.69 -1.99
CA ASN A 59 0.02 12.91 -2.50
C ASN A 59 -0.37 11.79 -3.47
N ALA A 60 -1.61 11.73 -3.93
CA ALA A 60 -2.09 10.59 -4.72
C ALA A 60 -1.42 10.48 -6.10
N SER A 61 -0.94 11.58 -6.67
CA SER A 61 -0.43 11.60 -8.06
C SER A 61 0.76 10.67 -8.30
N TYR A 62 1.56 10.40 -7.29
CA TYR A 62 2.72 9.50 -7.39
C TYR A 62 2.44 8.07 -6.91
N MET A 63 1.24 7.78 -6.41
CA MET A 63 0.90 6.44 -5.96
C MET A 63 0.78 5.49 -7.15
N ARG A 64 1.45 4.34 -7.07
CA ARG A 64 1.48 3.33 -8.15
C ARG A 64 0.78 2.04 -7.79
N GLY A 65 0.43 1.85 -6.54
CA GLY A 65 -0.29 0.67 -6.08
C GLY A 65 -0.55 0.74 -4.60
N VAL A 66 -1.40 -0.16 -4.10
CA VAL A 66 -1.80 -0.17 -2.70
C VAL A 66 -1.88 -1.60 -2.17
N ALA A 67 -1.48 -1.78 -0.92
CA ALA A 67 -1.66 -3.01 -0.16
C ALA A 67 -2.25 -2.67 1.21
N ALA A 68 -2.94 -3.62 1.83
CA ALA A 68 -3.53 -3.38 3.14
C ALA A 68 -3.43 -4.61 4.04
N SER A 69 -3.19 -4.33 5.32
CA SER A 69 -3.34 -5.29 6.41
C SER A 69 -4.79 -5.33 6.88
N GLY A 70 -5.23 -6.49 7.32
CA GLY A 70 -6.53 -6.68 7.92
C GLY A 70 -6.58 -7.93 8.77
N ASN A 71 -7.79 -8.35 9.13
CA ASN A 71 -8.01 -9.59 9.86
C ASN A 71 -9.05 -10.41 9.09
N LYS A 72 -8.69 -11.64 8.72
CA LYS A 72 -9.55 -12.52 7.92
C LYS A 72 -10.87 -12.87 8.59
N VAL A 73 -10.95 -12.78 9.92
CA VAL A 73 -12.22 -13.01 10.63
C VAL A 73 -13.29 -11.97 10.28
N TRP A 74 -12.92 -10.86 9.65
CA TRP A 74 -13.85 -9.82 9.24
C TRP A 74 -14.49 -10.07 7.87
N GLY A 75 -14.23 -11.22 7.26
CA GLY A 75 -14.86 -11.64 6.02
C GLY A 75 -14.67 -10.64 4.88
N SER A 76 -15.77 -10.16 4.29
CA SER A 76 -15.74 -9.23 3.16
C SER A 76 -15.07 -7.88 3.48
N ASN A 77 -14.89 -7.54 4.75
CA ASN A 77 -14.19 -6.32 5.17
C ASN A 77 -12.69 -6.52 5.31
N TYR A 78 -12.19 -7.74 5.11
CA TYR A 78 -10.77 -8.05 5.16
C TYR A 78 -10.00 -7.25 4.11
N GLY A 79 -9.08 -6.40 4.57
CA GLY A 79 -8.24 -5.60 3.68
C GLY A 79 -9.00 -4.63 2.79
N LYS A 80 -10.23 -4.30 3.13
CA LYS A 80 -11.11 -3.49 2.28
C LYS A 80 -10.59 -2.08 2.06
N ALA A 81 -9.76 -1.56 2.95
CA ALA A 81 -9.13 -0.25 2.75
C ALA A 81 -8.35 -0.20 1.43
N ALA A 82 -7.64 -1.28 1.07
CA ALA A 82 -6.93 -1.35 -0.19
C ALA A 82 -7.89 -1.34 -1.39
N GLU A 83 -9.01 -2.05 -1.30
CA GLU A 83 -10.02 -2.03 -2.37
C GLU A 83 -10.58 -0.62 -2.58
N ARG A 84 -10.91 0.06 -1.49
CA ARG A 84 -11.47 1.43 -1.55
C ARG A 84 -10.48 2.41 -2.18
N ILE A 85 -9.21 2.32 -1.81
CA ILE A 85 -8.16 3.18 -2.36
C ILE A 85 -7.91 2.84 -3.83
N SER A 86 -7.82 1.55 -4.17
CA SER A 86 -7.63 1.11 -5.54
C SER A 86 -8.72 1.65 -6.46
N GLU A 87 -9.98 1.59 -6.04
CA GLU A 87 -11.12 2.09 -6.81
C GLU A 87 -11.12 3.61 -6.90
N ALA A 88 -10.89 4.30 -5.78
CA ALA A 88 -10.97 5.76 -5.72
C ALA A 88 -9.86 6.45 -6.52
N TYR A 89 -8.68 5.87 -6.59
CA TYR A 89 -7.51 6.48 -7.21
C TYR A 89 -7.04 5.75 -8.48
N ASP A 90 -7.74 4.72 -8.89
CA ASP A 90 -7.43 3.94 -10.10
C ASP A 90 -5.98 3.43 -10.10
N VAL A 91 -5.59 2.80 -9.02
CA VAL A 91 -4.29 2.15 -8.87
C VAL A 91 -4.48 0.66 -8.57
N PRO A 92 -3.55 -0.22 -8.98
CA PRO A 92 -3.70 -1.65 -8.72
C PRO A 92 -3.66 -1.99 -7.23
N LEU A 93 -4.51 -2.93 -6.83
CA LEU A 93 -4.45 -3.57 -5.53
C LEU A 93 -3.37 -4.65 -5.61
N LEU A 94 -2.29 -4.49 -4.86
CA LEU A 94 -1.14 -5.37 -4.95
C LEU A 94 -1.23 -6.58 -4.02
N LEU A 95 -1.76 -6.39 -2.83
CA LEU A 95 -1.81 -7.45 -1.81
C LEU A 95 -2.75 -7.06 -0.68
N LYS A 96 -3.45 -8.06 -0.15
CA LYS A 96 -4.04 -8.02 1.18
C LYS A 96 -3.33 -9.04 2.04
N PHE A 97 -2.96 -8.67 3.26
CA PHE A 97 -2.28 -9.58 4.17
C PHE A 97 -2.88 -9.50 5.57
N GLU A 98 -2.71 -10.56 6.33
CA GLU A 98 -3.26 -10.64 7.68
C GLU A 98 -2.25 -10.16 8.70
N LEU A 99 -2.65 -9.22 9.55
CA LEU A 99 -1.85 -8.66 10.66
C LEU A 99 -0.47 -8.18 10.18
N GLY A 100 0.62 -8.75 10.68
CA GLY A 100 1.98 -8.37 10.30
C GLY A 100 2.50 -9.04 9.03
N GLY A 101 1.66 -9.84 8.36
CA GLY A 101 2.04 -10.56 7.16
C GLY A 101 3.08 -11.65 7.39
N THR A 102 3.34 -12.41 6.34
CA THR A 102 4.35 -13.49 6.35
C THR A 102 5.49 -13.13 5.40
N ASP A 103 6.56 -13.91 5.44
CA ASP A 103 7.66 -13.77 4.48
C ASP A 103 7.17 -14.05 3.05
N ARG A 104 6.21 -14.96 2.90
CA ARG A 104 5.57 -15.23 1.61
C ARG A 104 4.80 -14.01 1.11
N ASP A 105 4.06 -13.33 1.98
CA ASP A 105 3.34 -12.09 1.63
C ASP A 105 4.33 -11.03 1.15
N ALA A 106 5.46 -10.89 1.82
CA ALA A 106 6.50 -9.94 1.44
C ALA A 106 7.07 -10.26 0.05
N ARG A 107 7.31 -11.55 -0.25
CA ARG A 107 7.78 -11.96 -1.57
C ARG A 107 6.76 -11.65 -2.66
N ILE A 108 5.48 -11.93 -2.40
CA ILE A 108 4.40 -11.63 -3.35
C ILE A 108 4.36 -10.13 -3.65
N LEU A 109 4.44 -9.29 -2.62
CA LEU A 109 4.41 -7.85 -2.83
C LEU A 109 5.61 -7.36 -3.63
N LYS A 110 6.81 -7.87 -3.35
CA LYS A 110 8.01 -7.51 -4.12
C LYS A 110 7.87 -7.89 -5.59
N GLU A 111 7.29 -9.05 -5.89
CA GLU A 111 7.04 -9.49 -7.26
C GLU A 111 6.03 -8.57 -7.96
N GLU A 112 4.98 -8.15 -7.26
CA GLU A 112 3.98 -7.23 -7.81
C GLU A 112 4.60 -5.86 -8.10
N VAL A 113 5.47 -5.37 -7.23
CA VAL A 113 6.20 -4.11 -7.46
C VAL A 113 7.10 -4.23 -8.68
N LYS A 114 7.80 -5.34 -8.81
CA LYS A 114 8.64 -5.61 -9.99
C LYS A 114 7.81 -5.60 -11.27
N ALA A 115 6.63 -6.21 -11.24
CA ALA A 115 5.72 -6.22 -12.39
C ALA A 115 5.25 -4.80 -12.77
N LEU A 116 5.07 -3.92 -11.78
CA LEU A 116 4.75 -2.51 -12.05
C LEU A 116 5.86 -1.82 -12.84
N TYR A 117 7.12 -2.04 -12.50
CA TYR A 117 8.26 -1.50 -13.23
C TYR A 117 8.32 -2.03 -14.65
N GLU A 118 8.15 -3.32 -14.83
CA GLU A 118 8.19 -3.95 -16.15
C GLU A 118 7.10 -3.41 -17.08
N ARG A 119 5.89 -3.18 -16.55
CA ARG A 119 4.79 -2.58 -17.31
C ARG A 119 5.10 -1.13 -17.72
N ALA A 120 5.69 -0.36 -16.82
CA ALA A 120 6.09 1.01 -17.11
C ALA A 120 7.16 1.05 -18.20
N ASP A 121 8.16 0.18 -18.13
CA ASP A 121 9.22 0.07 -19.15
C ASP A 121 8.64 -0.32 -20.50
N THR A 122 7.70 -1.27 -20.53
CA THR A 122 7.03 -1.68 -21.76
C THR A 122 6.26 -0.52 -22.39
N LYS A 123 5.54 0.27 -21.61
CA LYS A 123 4.84 1.45 -22.10
C LYS A 123 5.80 2.48 -22.67
N MET A 124 6.92 2.70 -22.03
CA MET A 124 7.94 3.61 -22.53
C MET A 124 8.55 3.11 -23.85
N ALA A 125 8.75 1.81 -23.99
CA ALA A 125 9.29 1.21 -25.20
C ALA A 125 8.33 1.31 -26.39
N GLU A 126 7.02 1.39 -26.14
CA GLU A 126 6.02 1.52 -27.20
C GLU A 126 5.87 2.96 -27.72
N VAL A 127 6.41 3.90 -27.02
CA VAL A 127 6.36 5.31 -27.39
C VAL A 127 7.54 5.68 -28.29
#